data_0da3429a1e82f4e3b1ad6683de276e82
#
_entry.id   0da3429a1e82f4e3b1ad6683de276e82
#
_cell.length_a   1.000
_cell.length_b   1.000
_cell.length_c   1.000
_cell.angle_alpha   90.00
_cell.angle_beta   90.00
_cell.angle_gamma   90.00
#
_symmetry.space_group_name_H-M   'P 1'
#
loop_
_entity.id
_entity.type
_entity.pdbx_description
1 polymer ?
#
loop_
_entity_poly.entity_id
_entity_poly.type
_entity_poly.pdbx_seq_one_letter_code
_entity_poly.pdbx_strand_id
1 'polypeptide(L)'
;MNLFADIRTVVLDALTAMVEAGDLPEGLSFDNVAVEPPRDAAHGDMATNAAMVLAKPARQKPRDIADKLAARLVADPRIVSADVAGPGFLNLRLDAGVWQGVFGAVLAQGTAFGRSAMGQGRKVNVEYVSANPTGPLHVGHTRGAVFGDALASLLDYAGYDVTREYYINDGGAQVDVLARSVYLRYLEAHGQDVEFPDGTYPGDYLIEVGQALKDKVGDAFVGKGEQFWLEEIREFATAAMMDLIRSDLAALGVQMDVFYSEKSLYGTGRIEAALQELEGKGLIYEGVLEPPKGKTPEDWEPREQTLFRSTDHGDDVDRPVKKSDGAWTYFAPDIAYHYDKITRGFDMLIDVFGADHGGYVKRMKAAVSALSEGKVPLDIKLTQLVRLFKNGEPFKMSKRAGNFVTLRDVVDQVGPDVTRFVMLTRKNDAPLDFDFDKVLEQSRENPVFYVQYAHARVNSVLRRATEAGVACDDAALAGADLARLDHEAELGLARKLSEWPRLVEIAARTNEPHRVAFYLYELAGDFHALWNKGNDEPGLRFLQEDDPATSQSKLALARAVAVVISAGLGILGVTPADEMR
;
A
#
# COMPACT_ATOMS: atom_id res chain seq x y z
N MET A 1 4.19 -16.78 -14.05
CA MET A 1 5.30 -16.49 -14.99
C MET A 1 5.91 -15.16 -14.60
N ASN A 2 7.23 -15.08 -14.40
CA ASN A 2 7.98 -13.82 -14.24
C ASN A 2 9.15 -13.87 -15.22
N LEU A 3 8.95 -13.36 -16.43
CA LEU A 3 9.90 -13.47 -17.53
C LEU A 3 11.30 -12.91 -17.19
N PHE A 4 11.36 -11.83 -16.38
CA PHE A 4 12.64 -11.27 -15.93
C PHE A 4 13.38 -12.22 -14.98
N ALA A 5 12.65 -12.91 -14.09
CA ALA A 5 13.24 -13.93 -13.22
C ALA A 5 13.68 -15.17 -14.02
N ASP A 6 12.89 -15.57 -15.02
CA ASP A 6 13.20 -16.71 -15.89
C ASP A 6 14.48 -16.45 -16.71
N ILE A 7 14.61 -15.27 -17.31
CA ILE A 7 15.84 -14.88 -18.05
C ILE A 7 17.02 -14.67 -17.10
N ARG A 8 16.77 -14.16 -15.87
CA ARG A 8 17.84 -14.10 -14.85
C ARG A 8 18.37 -15.49 -14.53
N THR A 9 17.53 -16.50 -14.44
CA THR A 9 17.96 -17.89 -14.24
C THR A 9 18.88 -18.35 -15.38
N VAL A 10 18.53 -18.07 -16.64
CA VAL A 10 19.39 -18.37 -17.80
C VAL A 10 20.75 -17.68 -17.68
N VAL A 11 20.79 -16.43 -17.26
CA VAL A 11 22.04 -15.69 -17.02
C VAL A 11 22.86 -16.36 -15.92
N LEU A 12 22.23 -16.77 -14.81
CA LEU A 12 22.92 -17.45 -13.70
C LEU A 12 23.46 -18.82 -14.09
N ASP A 13 22.70 -19.59 -14.86
CA ASP A 13 23.16 -20.90 -15.39
C ASP A 13 24.35 -20.72 -16.33
N ALA A 14 24.32 -19.71 -17.20
CA ALA A 14 25.46 -19.39 -18.07
C ALA A 14 26.72 -18.96 -17.27
N LEU A 15 26.53 -18.17 -16.19
CA LEU A 15 27.63 -17.78 -15.30
C LEU A 15 28.20 -18.99 -14.55
N THR A 16 27.35 -19.89 -14.08
CA THR A 16 27.77 -21.14 -13.43
C THR A 16 28.62 -22.00 -14.41
N ALA A 17 28.15 -22.14 -15.64
CA ALA A 17 28.91 -22.85 -16.68
C ALA A 17 30.26 -22.16 -17.03
N MET A 18 30.34 -20.82 -16.86
CA MET A 18 31.61 -20.10 -17.01
C MET A 18 32.58 -20.39 -15.87
N VAL A 19 32.11 -20.58 -14.65
CA VAL A 19 32.92 -21.00 -13.50
C VAL A 19 33.45 -22.44 -13.73
N GLU A 20 32.58 -23.36 -14.11
CA GLU A 20 32.92 -24.75 -14.41
C GLU A 20 33.96 -24.88 -15.55
N ALA A 21 33.88 -23.99 -16.55
CA ALA A 21 34.85 -23.94 -17.66
C ALA A 21 36.15 -23.22 -17.31
N GLY A 22 36.29 -22.65 -16.11
CA GLY A 22 37.47 -21.87 -15.71
C GLY A 22 37.51 -20.45 -16.31
N ASP A 23 36.43 -19.99 -16.96
CA ASP A 23 36.31 -18.63 -17.50
C ASP A 23 36.13 -17.60 -16.39
N LEU A 24 35.56 -18.01 -15.26
CA LEU A 24 35.37 -17.23 -14.03
C LEU A 24 35.95 -18.00 -12.83
N PRO A 25 36.49 -17.31 -11.80
CA PRO A 25 36.95 -17.95 -10.58
C PRO A 25 35.81 -18.55 -9.77
N GLU A 26 36.10 -19.60 -8.99
CA GLU A 26 35.18 -20.17 -8.02
C GLU A 26 34.89 -19.21 -6.87
N GLY A 27 33.75 -19.40 -6.19
CA GLY A 27 33.34 -18.65 -4.97
C GLY A 27 32.77 -17.26 -5.22
N LEU A 28 32.40 -16.94 -6.46
CA LEU A 28 31.70 -15.69 -6.78
C LEU A 28 30.24 -15.74 -6.28
N SER A 29 29.77 -14.66 -5.61
CA SER A 29 28.34 -14.46 -5.38
C SER A 29 27.68 -13.84 -6.61
N PHE A 30 26.51 -14.38 -6.98
CA PHE A 30 25.65 -13.88 -8.06
C PHE A 30 24.43 -13.11 -7.55
N ASP A 31 24.35 -12.80 -6.25
CA ASP A 31 23.18 -12.17 -5.63
C ASP A 31 22.82 -10.83 -6.26
N ASN A 32 23.84 -10.05 -6.65
CA ASN A 32 23.66 -8.73 -7.24
C ASN A 32 23.47 -8.75 -8.77
N VAL A 33 23.43 -9.94 -9.39
CA VAL A 33 23.12 -10.07 -10.82
C VAL A 33 21.64 -9.81 -11.04
N ALA A 34 21.32 -8.85 -11.90
CA ALA A 34 19.95 -8.44 -12.22
C ALA A 34 19.69 -8.54 -13.72
N VAL A 35 18.42 -8.79 -14.07
CA VAL A 35 17.86 -8.62 -15.41
C VAL A 35 16.72 -7.64 -15.32
N GLU A 36 16.80 -6.58 -16.10
CA GLU A 36 15.89 -5.41 -16.01
C GLU A 36 15.53 -4.92 -17.42
N PRO A 37 14.44 -4.13 -17.55
CA PRO A 37 14.19 -3.40 -18.80
C PRO A 37 15.41 -2.51 -19.13
N PRO A 38 15.83 -2.41 -20.40
CA PRO A 38 16.88 -1.48 -20.79
C PRO A 38 16.43 -0.02 -20.57
N ARG A 39 17.38 0.89 -20.40
CA ARG A 39 17.05 2.34 -20.24
C ARG A 39 16.39 2.94 -21.48
N ASP A 40 16.70 2.40 -22.66
CA ASP A 40 16.15 2.79 -23.94
C ASP A 40 15.73 1.51 -24.67
N ALA A 41 14.47 1.45 -25.09
CA ALA A 41 13.91 0.31 -25.84
C ALA A 41 14.67 0.01 -27.15
N ALA A 42 15.34 1.00 -27.72
CA ALA A 42 16.19 0.80 -28.91
C ALA A 42 17.35 -0.16 -28.67
N HIS A 43 17.80 -0.31 -27.42
CA HIS A 43 18.92 -1.17 -27.05
C HIS A 43 18.58 -2.64 -26.90
N GLY A 44 17.31 -3.03 -26.94
CA GLY A 44 16.87 -4.42 -26.77
C GLY A 44 15.64 -4.54 -25.90
N ASP A 45 15.33 -5.74 -25.48
CA ASP A 45 14.16 -6.07 -24.67
C ASP A 45 14.49 -6.14 -23.18
N MET A 46 15.67 -6.65 -22.83
CA MET A 46 16.17 -6.78 -21.46
C MET A 46 17.66 -6.43 -21.40
N ALA A 47 18.12 -6.04 -20.22
CA ALA A 47 19.52 -5.79 -19.95
C ALA A 47 19.97 -6.51 -18.68
N THR A 48 21.23 -7.00 -18.66
CA THR A 48 21.83 -7.53 -17.44
C THR A 48 23.13 -6.79 -17.07
N ASN A 49 23.32 -6.59 -15.78
CA ASN A 49 24.50 -6.00 -15.18
C ASN A 49 25.57 -7.04 -14.80
N ALA A 50 25.39 -8.32 -15.16
CA ALA A 50 26.19 -9.46 -14.68
C ALA A 50 27.70 -9.23 -14.77
N ALA A 51 28.19 -8.84 -15.95
CA ALA A 51 29.61 -8.61 -16.15
C ALA A 51 30.15 -7.43 -15.33
N MET A 52 29.33 -6.39 -15.13
CA MET A 52 29.71 -5.21 -14.34
C MET A 52 29.90 -5.54 -12.85
N VAL A 53 28.95 -6.29 -12.26
CA VAL A 53 29.01 -6.63 -10.83
C VAL A 53 30.06 -7.68 -10.52
N LEU A 54 30.39 -8.56 -11.49
CA LEU A 54 31.37 -9.62 -11.32
C LEU A 54 32.82 -9.21 -11.66
N ALA A 55 33.03 -8.12 -12.39
CA ALA A 55 34.35 -7.70 -12.86
C ALA A 55 35.39 -7.55 -11.74
N LYS A 56 35.04 -6.84 -10.67
CA LYS A 56 35.92 -6.59 -9.53
C LYS A 56 36.23 -7.86 -8.74
N PRO A 57 35.23 -8.66 -8.30
CA PRO A 57 35.53 -9.91 -7.58
C PRO A 57 36.23 -10.95 -8.45
N ALA A 58 35.93 -11.04 -9.75
CA ALA A 58 36.61 -11.94 -10.68
C ALA A 58 38.02 -11.44 -11.11
N ARG A 59 38.38 -10.18 -10.83
CA ARG A 59 39.62 -9.52 -11.28
C ARG A 59 39.79 -9.58 -12.81
N GLN A 60 38.68 -9.44 -13.54
CA GLN A 60 38.64 -9.45 -15.00
C GLN A 60 38.03 -8.15 -15.52
N LYS A 61 38.27 -7.82 -16.79
CA LYS A 61 37.62 -6.68 -17.42
C LYS A 61 36.12 -6.99 -17.63
N PRO A 62 35.22 -6.08 -17.33
CA PRO A 62 33.77 -6.31 -17.52
C PRO A 62 33.44 -6.74 -18.95
N ARG A 63 34.10 -6.14 -19.94
CA ARG A 63 33.86 -6.45 -21.35
C ARG A 63 34.26 -7.89 -21.73
N ASP A 64 35.38 -8.38 -21.19
CA ASP A 64 35.85 -9.76 -21.46
C ASP A 64 34.84 -10.79 -20.87
N ILE A 65 34.27 -10.50 -19.69
CA ILE A 65 33.21 -11.31 -19.10
C ILE A 65 31.95 -11.23 -19.95
N ALA A 66 31.55 -10.00 -20.37
CA ALA A 66 30.35 -9.79 -21.16
C ALA A 66 30.40 -10.52 -22.51
N ASP A 67 31.53 -10.46 -23.23
CA ASP A 67 31.70 -11.14 -24.54
C ASP A 67 31.55 -12.67 -24.39
N LYS A 68 32.14 -13.26 -23.34
CA LYS A 68 32.01 -14.71 -23.07
C LYS A 68 30.58 -15.08 -22.64
N LEU A 69 29.96 -14.27 -21.82
CA LEU A 69 28.57 -14.47 -21.37
C LEU A 69 27.59 -14.36 -22.55
N ALA A 70 27.75 -13.35 -23.40
CA ALA A 70 26.93 -13.16 -24.59
C ALA A 70 26.94 -14.39 -25.51
N ALA A 71 28.16 -14.96 -25.76
CA ALA A 71 28.31 -16.15 -26.60
C ALA A 71 27.56 -17.38 -26.03
N ARG A 72 27.41 -17.48 -24.70
CA ARG A 72 26.67 -18.56 -24.05
C ARG A 72 25.17 -18.32 -24.04
N LEU A 73 24.75 -17.07 -23.84
CA LEU A 73 23.31 -16.71 -23.75
C LEU A 73 22.54 -16.93 -25.05
N VAL A 74 23.17 -16.71 -26.21
CA VAL A 74 22.54 -16.96 -27.53
C VAL A 74 22.32 -18.43 -27.83
N ALA A 75 22.79 -19.35 -27.00
CA ALA A 75 22.46 -20.77 -27.10
C ALA A 75 21.03 -21.08 -26.58
N ASP A 76 20.43 -20.21 -25.77
CA ASP A 76 19.05 -20.34 -25.35
C ASP A 76 18.12 -19.89 -26.52
N PRO A 77 17.17 -20.73 -26.96
CA PRO A 77 16.32 -20.44 -28.10
C PRO A 77 15.42 -19.21 -27.92
N ARG A 78 15.25 -18.73 -26.69
CA ARG A 78 14.49 -17.50 -26.37
C ARG A 78 15.28 -16.22 -26.67
N ILE A 79 16.62 -16.30 -26.80
CA ILE A 79 17.51 -15.15 -26.95
C ILE A 79 18.02 -15.08 -28.40
N VAL A 80 17.53 -14.10 -29.14
CA VAL A 80 17.93 -13.87 -30.55
C VAL A 80 19.31 -13.21 -30.64
N SER A 81 19.60 -12.24 -29.75
CA SER A 81 20.91 -11.59 -29.67
C SER A 81 21.24 -11.17 -28.25
N ALA A 82 22.56 -11.07 -27.97
CA ALA A 82 23.11 -10.56 -26.72
C ALA A 82 24.24 -9.58 -27.07
N ASP A 83 23.97 -8.28 -27.01
CA ASP A 83 24.86 -7.23 -27.47
C ASP A 83 25.56 -6.54 -26.28
N VAL A 84 26.89 -6.47 -26.33
CA VAL A 84 27.68 -5.81 -25.29
C VAL A 84 27.66 -4.31 -25.47
N ALA A 85 27.15 -3.60 -24.46
CA ALA A 85 27.01 -2.14 -24.46
C ALA A 85 27.89 -1.49 -23.39
N GLY A 86 28.47 -0.34 -23.74
CA GLY A 86 29.29 0.47 -22.82
C GLY A 86 30.44 -0.35 -22.19
N PRO A 87 30.65 -0.26 -20.87
CA PRO A 87 31.78 -0.93 -20.19
C PRO A 87 31.58 -2.43 -19.98
N GLY A 88 30.39 -3.00 -20.24
CA GLY A 88 30.10 -4.41 -20.02
C GLY A 88 28.64 -4.72 -19.64
N PHE A 89 27.69 -3.84 -19.96
CA PHE A 89 26.26 -4.20 -19.93
C PHE A 89 25.96 -5.11 -21.10
N LEU A 90 25.05 -6.05 -20.91
CA LEU A 90 24.53 -6.90 -21.96
C LEU A 90 23.07 -6.56 -22.22
N ASN A 91 22.75 -6.22 -23.45
CA ASN A 91 21.40 -6.02 -23.93
C ASN A 91 20.94 -7.27 -24.68
N LEU A 92 19.76 -7.78 -24.33
CA LEU A 92 19.21 -9.01 -24.87
C LEU A 92 18.01 -8.68 -25.77
N ARG A 93 17.92 -9.33 -26.92
CA ARG A 93 16.71 -9.36 -27.74
C ARG A 93 16.13 -10.76 -27.66
N LEU A 94 14.82 -10.82 -27.39
CA LEU A 94 14.10 -12.07 -27.24
C LEU A 94 13.31 -12.39 -28.52
N ASP A 95 13.06 -13.68 -28.72
CA ASP A 95 12.22 -14.17 -29.81
C ASP A 95 10.78 -13.66 -29.68
N ALA A 96 10.12 -13.37 -30.79
CA ALA A 96 8.74 -12.87 -30.81
C ALA A 96 7.77 -13.84 -30.12
N GLY A 97 7.98 -15.14 -30.23
CA GLY A 97 7.19 -16.17 -29.56
C GLY A 97 7.20 -16.08 -28.03
N VAL A 98 8.28 -15.55 -27.45
CA VAL A 98 8.36 -15.29 -26.00
C VAL A 98 7.34 -14.23 -25.60
N TRP A 99 7.24 -13.15 -26.38
CA TRP A 99 6.29 -12.06 -26.13
C TRP A 99 4.85 -12.49 -26.38
N GLN A 100 4.60 -13.21 -27.47
CA GLN A 100 3.29 -13.80 -27.75
C GLN A 100 2.84 -14.73 -26.62
N GLY A 101 3.76 -15.52 -26.07
CA GLY A 101 3.52 -16.39 -24.91
C GLY A 101 3.07 -15.66 -23.64
N VAL A 102 3.41 -14.37 -23.49
CA VAL A 102 2.93 -13.55 -22.34
C VAL A 102 1.41 -13.42 -22.37
N PHE A 103 0.81 -13.15 -23.53
CA PHE A 103 -0.66 -13.07 -23.65
C PHE A 103 -1.32 -14.38 -23.22
N GLY A 104 -0.79 -15.51 -23.69
CA GLY A 104 -1.29 -16.84 -23.31
C GLY A 104 -1.18 -17.09 -21.80
N ALA A 105 -0.06 -16.69 -21.18
CA ALA A 105 0.14 -16.83 -19.74
C ALA A 105 -0.84 -15.97 -18.93
N VAL A 106 -1.11 -14.73 -19.37
CA VAL A 106 -2.10 -13.85 -18.74
C VAL A 106 -3.50 -14.45 -18.83
N LEU A 107 -3.90 -14.91 -20.00
CA LEU A 107 -5.23 -15.50 -20.20
C LEU A 107 -5.43 -16.78 -19.38
N ALA A 108 -4.39 -17.63 -19.31
CA ALA A 108 -4.45 -18.88 -18.55
C ALA A 108 -4.54 -18.67 -17.04
N GLN A 109 -3.89 -17.63 -16.50
CA GLN A 109 -3.84 -17.35 -15.06
C GLN A 109 -4.92 -16.36 -14.61
N GLY A 110 -5.55 -15.63 -15.52
CA GLY A 110 -6.50 -14.59 -15.19
C GLY A 110 -5.89 -13.55 -14.24
N THR A 111 -6.68 -13.03 -13.31
CA THR A 111 -6.23 -12.05 -12.31
C THR A 111 -5.20 -12.58 -11.31
N ALA A 112 -4.86 -13.87 -11.35
CA ALA A 112 -3.74 -14.43 -10.59
C ALA A 112 -2.38 -14.23 -11.29
N PHE A 113 -2.36 -13.79 -12.58
CA PHE A 113 -1.13 -13.46 -13.26
C PHE A 113 -0.37 -12.35 -12.54
N GLY A 114 0.87 -12.63 -12.16
CA GLY A 114 1.71 -11.73 -11.35
C GLY A 114 1.63 -11.98 -9.84
N ARG A 115 0.75 -12.87 -9.34
CA ARG A 115 0.88 -13.32 -7.96
C ARG A 115 2.25 -13.95 -7.74
N SER A 116 2.87 -13.61 -6.62
CA SER A 116 4.21 -14.08 -6.28
C SER A 116 4.18 -14.89 -4.97
N ALA A 117 5.11 -15.82 -4.85
CA ALA A 117 5.35 -16.56 -3.61
C ALA A 117 6.50 -15.94 -2.79
N MET A 118 6.94 -14.69 -3.08
CA MET A 118 8.07 -14.08 -2.40
C MET A 118 7.86 -13.92 -0.90
N GLY A 119 6.62 -13.76 -0.47
CA GLY A 119 6.23 -13.68 0.93
C GLY A 119 6.41 -14.99 1.69
N GLN A 120 6.34 -16.15 1.00
CA GLN A 120 6.47 -17.49 1.58
C GLN A 120 5.51 -17.76 2.75
N GLY A 121 4.35 -17.10 2.76
CA GLY A 121 3.38 -17.20 3.85
C GLY A 121 3.84 -16.57 5.17
N ARG A 122 4.89 -15.73 5.16
CA ARG A 122 5.32 -15.01 6.36
C ARG A 122 4.20 -14.09 6.83
N LYS A 123 3.98 -14.06 8.15
CA LYS A 123 2.92 -13.29 8.78
C LYS A 123 3.30 -11.81 8.90
N VAL A 124 2.45 -10.95 8.36
CA VAL A 124 2.65 -9.50 8.39
C VAL A 124 1.45 -8.84 9.06
N ASN A 125 1.72 -7.99 10.06
CA ASN A 125 0.72 -7.09 10.61
C ASN A 125 0.84 -5.74 9.91
N VAL A 126 -0.26 -5.25 9.35
CA VAL A 126 -0.34 -3.90 8.78
C VAL A 126 -1.34 -3.11 9.60
N GLU A 127 -0.83 -2.17 10.40
CA GLU A 127 -1.63 -1.25 11.20
C GLU A 127 -1.83 0.05 10.43
N TYR A 128 -3.07 0.51 10.31
CA TYR A 128 -3.37 1.76 9.64
C TYR A 128 -4.69 2.38 10.11
N VAL A 129 -4.88 3.66 9.84
CA VAL A 129 -5.91 4.53 10.34
C VAL A 129 -5.70 4.85 11.82
N SER A 130 -5.98 3.94 12.72
CA SER A 130 -5.79 4.02 14.18
C SER A 130 -6.14 5.40 14.76
N ALA A 131 -7.23 6.00 14.24
CA ALA A 131 -7.71 7.32 14.66
C ALA A 131 -8.35 7.24 16.05
N ASN A 132 -8.26 8.33 16.82
CA ASN A 132 -8.96 8.44 18.10
C ASN A 132 -10.48 8.32 17.90
N PRO A 133 -11.20 7.53 18.71
CA PRO A 133 -12.64 7.32 18.58
C PRO A 133 -13.42 8.51 19.16
N THR A 134 -13.17 9.71 18.65
CA THR A 134 -13.77 10.97 19.14
C THR A 134 -14.65 11.67 18.11
N GLY A 135 -14.83 11.08 16.93
CA GLY A 135 -15.66 11.61 15.86
C GLY A 135 -15.47 10.86 14.55
N PRO A 136 -16.13 11.31 13.46
CA PRO A 136 -16.01 10.73 12.15
C PRO A 136 -14.59 10.86 11.59
N LEU A 137 -14.21 9.93 10.69
CA LEU A 137 -12.95 10.02 9.97
C LEU A 137 -12.95 11.23 9.03
N HIS A 138 -11.87 11.98 9.01
CA HIS A 138 -11.71 13.12 8.09
C HIS A 138 -10.80 12.74 6.91
N VAL A 139 -10.75 13.58 5.88
CA VAL A 139 -9.96 13.34 4.65
C VAL A 139 -8.49 13.03 4.92
N GLY A 140 -7.89 13.53 5.99
CA GLY A 140 -6.52 13.20 6.39
C GLY A 140 -6.35 11.70 6.73
N HIS A 141 -7.37 11.07 7.32
CA HIS A 141 -7.37 9.63 7.59
C HIS A 141 -7.60 8.81 6.31
N THR A 142 -8.34 9.35 5.33
CA THR A 142 -8.68 8.65 4.09
C THR A 142 -7.44 8.18 3.35
N ARG A 143 -6.40 9.01 3.27
CA ARG A 143 -5.16 8.65 2.58
C ARG A 143 -4.43 7.50 3.27
N GLY A 144 -4.33 7.56 4.60
CA GLY A 144 -3.73 6.48 5.40
C GLY A 144 -4.52 5.17 5.27
N ALA A 145 -5.85 5.26 5.27
CA ALA A 145 -6.74 4.12 5.09
C ALA A 145 -6.55 3.44 3.73
N VAL A 146 -6.56 4.22 2.64
CA VAL A 146 -6.36 3.71 1.28
C VAL A 146 -4.96 3.14 1.09
N PHE A 147 -3.92 3.84 1.58
CA PHE A 147 -2.55 3.38 1.46
C PHE A 147 -2.32 2.07 2.21
N GLY A 148 -2.79 1.99 3.46
CA GLY A 148 -2.64 0.79 4.30
C GLY A 148 -3.36 -0.42 3.72
N ASP A 149 -4.59 -0.24 3.25
CA ASP A 149 -5.39 -1.30 2.67
C ASP A 149 -4.83 -1.80 1.32
N ALA A 150 -4.41 -0.88 0.44
CA ALA A 150 -3.75 -1.23 -0.81
C ALA A 150 -2.40 -1.92 -0.59
N LEU A 151 -1.63 -1.50 0.44
CA LEU A 151 -0.39 -2.17 0.83
C LEU A 151 -0.66 -3.59 1.35
N ALA A 152 -1.65 -3.77 2.22
CA ALA A 152 -2.06 -5.08 2.72
C ALA A 152 -2.47 -6.02 1.57
N SER A 153 -3.26 -5.53 0.62
CA SER A 153 -3.68 -6.28 -0.56
C SER A 153 -2.51 -6.62 -1.49
N LEU A 154 -1.56 -5.71 -1.67
CA LEU A 154 -0.33 -5.94 -2.44
C LEU A 154 0.55 -7.03 -1.80
N LEU A 155 0.70 -7.00 -0.48
CA LEU A 155 1.47 -8.01 0.26
C LEU A 155 0.81 -9.39 0.20
N ASP A 156 -0.54 -9.47 0.33
CA ASP A 156 -1.28 -10.72 0.09
C ASP A 156 -1.05 -11.23 -1.33
N TYR A 157 -1.14 -10.35 -2.32
CA TYR A 157 -0.89 -10.71 -3.72
C TYR A 157 0.56 -11.19 -3.96
N ALA A 158 1.51 -10.71 -3.14
CA ALA A 158 2.91 -11.14 -3.13
C ALA A 158 3.19 -12.39 -2.25
N GLY A 159 2.16 -13.02 -1.67
CA GLY A 159 2.24 -14.30 -0.96
C GLY A 159 2.60 -14.20 0.53
N TYR A 160 2.33 -13.07 1.17
CA TYR A 160 2.37 -12.93 2.64
C TYR A 160 1.03 -13.30 3.26
N ASP A 161 1.05 -13.76 4.52
CA ASP A 161 -0.13 -13.90 5.38
C ASP A 161 -0.36 -12.59 6.12
N VAL A 162 -1.32 -11.79 5.65
CA VAL A 162 -1.51 -10.40 6.08
C VAL A 162 -2.67 -10.26 7.04
N THR A 163 -2.42 -9.59 8.18
CA THR A 163 -3.45 -9.15 9.13
C THR A 163 -3.56 -7.63 9.09
N ARG A 164 -4.76 -7.11 8.82
CA ARG A 164 -5.13 -5.69 8.84
C ARG A 164 -5.60 -5.33 10.24
N GLU A 165 -4.93 -4.38 10.89
CA GLU A 165 -5.18 -4.04 12.27
C GLU A 165 -5.46 -2.55 12.45
N TYR A 166 -6.44 -2.25 13.31
CA TYR A 166 -6.78 -0.92 13.77
C TYR A 166 -6.58 -0.84 15.28
N TYR A 167 -5.73 0.07 15.75
CA TYR A 167 -5.55 0.36 17.16
C TYR A 167 -6.55 1.40 17.64
N ILE A 168 -7.38 1.05 18.62
CA ILE A 168 -8.39 1.93 19.22
C ILE A 168 -7.77 2.65 20.41
N ASN A 169 -7.57 3.97 20.29
CA ASN A 169 -7.06 4.81 21.38
C ASN A 169 -8.16 5.11 22.41
N ASP A 170 -8.65 4.08 23.11
CA ASP A 170 -9.73 4.15 24.09
C ASP A 170 -9.25 4.18 25.56
N GLY A 171 -7.94 4.19 25.78
CA GLY A 171 -7.29 4.26 27.08
C GLY A 171 -7.06 5.69 27.61
N GLY A 172 -7.06 6.70 26.74
CA GLY A 172 -6.65 8.06 27.06
C GLY A 172 -7.75 8.99 27.55
N ALA A 173 -7.37 10.19 28.03
CA ALA A 173 -8.30 11.21 28.55
C ALA A 173 -9.27 11.78 27.47
N GLN A 174 -8.98 11.60 26.19
CA GLN A 174 -9.85 12.11 25.11
C GLN A 174 -11.23 11.43 25.09
N VAL A 175 -11.30 10.16 25.51
CA VAL A 175 -12.59 9.45 25.61
C VAL A 175 -13.43 9.91 26.81
N ASP A 176 -12.81 10.46 27.86
CA ASP A 176 -13.54 11.11 28.94
C ASP A 176 -14.17 12.43 28.47
N VAL A 177 -13.45 13.19 27.65
CA VAL A 177 -13.97 14.41 27.00
C VAL A 177 -15.14 14.06 26.06
N LEU A 178 -15.02 12.94 25.31
CA LEU A 178 -16.11 12.43 24.47
C LEU A 178 -17.35 12.08 25.33
N ALA A 179 -17.15 11.37 26.44
CA ALA A 179 -18.23 10.98 27.34
C ALA A 179 -18.96 12.21 27.89
N ARG A 180 -18.21 13.25 28.31
CA ARG A 180 -18.80 14.54 28.75
C ARG A 180 -19.58 15.21 27.64
N SER A 181 -19.07 15.18 26.41
CA SER A 181 -19.75 15.77 25.26
C SER A 181 -21.07 15.04 24.94
N VAL A 182 -21.06 13.70 24.99
CA VAL A 182 -22.25 12.88 24.82
C VAL A 182 -23.26 13.12 25.97
N TYR A 183 -22.78 13.28 27.21
CA TYR A 183 -23.65 13.64 28.33
C TYR A 183 -24.36 14.99 28.11
N LEU A 184 -23.67 15.99 27.56
CA LEU A 184 -24.30 17.28 27.22
C LEU A 184 -25.39 17.09 26.15
N ARG A 185 -25.15 16.31 25.11
CA ARG A 185 -26.15 15.96 24.09
C ARG A 185 -27.33 15.16 24.67
N TYR A 186 -27.05 14.29 25.62
CA TYR A 186 -28.10 13.58 26.36
C TYR A 186 -28.99 14.54 27.15
N LEU A 187 -28.43 15.56 27.81
CA LEU A 187 -29.22 16.61 28.50
C LEU A 187 -30.02 17.45 27.52
N GLU A 188 -29.47 17.83 26.37
CA GLU A 188 -30.23 18.50 25.29
C GLU A 188 -31.42 17.66 24.82
N ALA A 189 -31.23 16.34 24.65
CA ALA A 189 -32.28 15.41 24.28
C ALA A 189 -33.42 15.37 25.34
N HIS A 190 -33.13 15.71 26.61
CA HIS A 190 -34.10 15.87 27.67
C HIS A 190 -34.70 17.30 27.74
N GLY A 191 -34.40 18.17 26.76
CA GLY A 191 -34.94 19.53 26.66
C GLY A 191 -34.25 20.54 27.57
N GLN A 192 -33.06 20.23 28.07
CA GLN A 192 -32.24 21.18 28.81
C GLN A 192 -31.43 22.06 27.86
N ASP A 193 -31.31 23.34 28.20
CA ASP A 193 -30.39 24.24 27.51
C ASP A 193 -28.99 24.05 28.08
N VAL A 194 -28.03 23.67 27.26
CA VAL A 194 -26.66 23.34 27.68
C VAL A 194 -25.65 24.14 26.88
N GLU A 195 -24.60 24.56 27.55
CA GLU A 195 -23.40 25.13 26.92
C GLU A 195 -22.32 24.04 26.78
N PHE A 196 -21.61 24.05 25.65
CA PHE A 196 -20.46 23.19 25.42
C PHE A 196 -19.20 23.95 25.89
N PRO A 197 -18.55 23.54 26.99
CA PRO A 197 -17.32 24.15 27.43
C PRO A 197 -16.18 23.98 26.39
N ASP A 198 -15.23 24.93 26.41
CA ASP A 198 -14.02 24.82 25.61
C ASP A 198 -13.31 23.48 25.84
N GLY A 199 -12.91 22.84 24.76
CA GLY A 199 -12.23 21.55 24.79
C GLY A 199 -13.15 20.33 24.69
N THR A 200 -14.49 20.52 24.68
CA THR A 200 -15.47 19.45 24.39
C THR A 200 -15.66 19.27 22.87
N TYR A 201 -16.39 18.22 22.49
CA TYR A 201 -16.74 17.92 21.10
C TYR A 201 -18.19 18.36 20.81
N PRO A 202 -18.43 19.55 20.25
CA PRO A 202 -19.79 20.08 20.02
C PRO A 202 -20.41 19.60 18.70
N GLY A 203 -19.76 18.69 17.96
CA GLY A 203 -20.17 18.29 16.61
C GLY A 203 -21.57 17.65 16.57
N ASP A 204 -22.31 17.93 15.47
CA ASP A 204 -23.69 17.45 15.28
C ASP A 204 -23.79 15.91 15.22
N TYR A 205 -22.70 15.23 14.88
CA TYR A 205 -22.62 13.75 14.89
C TYR A 205 -22.88 13.12 16.27
N LEU A 206 -22.79 13.91 17.36
CA LEU A 206 -23.12 13.45 18.71
C LEU A 206 -24.60 13.65 19.10
N ILE A 207 -25.40 14.34 18.29
CA ILE A 207 -26.84 14.57 18.58
C ILE A 207 -27.58 13.23 18.62
N GLU A 208 -27.39 12.41 17.59
CA GLU A 208 -28.01 11.07 17.54
C GLU A 208 -27.48 10.14 18.64
N VAL A 209 -26.22 10.29 19.02
CA VAL A 209 -25.60 9.49 20.11
C VAL A 209 -26.23 9.89 21.46
N GLY A 210 -26.41 11.18 21.71
CA GLY A 210 -27.13 11.67 22.91
C GLY A 210 -28.59 11.20 22.98
N GLN A 211 -29.30 11.22 21.85
CA GLN A 211 -30.64 10.67 21.75
C GLN A 211 -30.67 9.15 22.01
N ALA A 212 -29.78 8.40 21.40
CA ALA A 212 -29.68 6.96 21.60
C ALA A 212 -29.33 6.59 23.07
N LEU A 213 -28.51 7.41 23.73
CA LEU A 213 -28.24 7.24 25.16
C LEU A 213 -29.50 7.45 25.98
N LYS A 214 -30.30 8.51 25.69
CA LYS A 214 -31.60 8.75 26.35
C LYS A 214 -32.55 7.58 26.15
N ASP A 215 -32.64 7.04 24.94
CA ASP A 215 -33.52 5.92 24.64
C ASP A 215 -33.10 4.66 25.41
N LYS A 216 -31.80 4.48 25.67
CA LYS A 216 -31.24 3.35 26.40
C LYS A 216 -31.44 3.43 27.91
N VAL A 217 -31.19 4.61 28.51
CA VAL A 217 -31.12 4.77 29.99
C VAL A 217 -32.23 5.63 30.57
N GLY A 218 -33.11 6.24 29.74
CA GLY A 218 -34.14 7.18 30.19
C GLY A 218 -33.52 8.40 30.86
N ASP A 219 -34.02 8.77 32.01
CA ASP A 219 -33.59 9.91 32.83
C ASP A 219 -32.56 9.56 33.93
N ALA A 220 -32.02 8.34 33.89
CA ALA A 220 -31.16 7.78 34.97
C ALA A 220 -29.97 8.66 35.35
N PHE A 221 -29.42 9.43 34.40
CA PHE A 221 -28.24 10.28 34.62
C PHE A 221 -28.57 11.77 34.77
N VAL A 222 -29.82 12.17 34.57
CA VAL A 222 -30.21 13.58 34.70
C VAL A 222 -29.96 14.07 36.12
N GLY A 223 -29.17 15.15 36.26
CA GLY A 223 -28.82 15.75 37.54
C GLY A 223 -27.89 14.93 38.43
N LYS A 224 -27.28 13.86 37.91
CA LYS A 224 -26.27 13.06 38.64
C LYS A 224 -24.86 13.62 38.47
N GLY A 225 -24.04 13.47 39.52
CA GLY A 225 -22.60 13.79 39.42
C GLY A 225 -21.86 12.87 38.48
N GLU A 226 -20.76 13.37 37.95
CA GLU A 226 -19.93 12.69 36.91
C GLU A 226 -19.54 11.25 37.27
N GLN A 227 -19.24 10.99 38.53
CA GLN A 227 -18.86 9.66 39.03
C GLN A 227 -19.92 8.57 38.86
N PHE A 228 -21.18 8.95 38.57
CA PHE A 228 -22.28 8.00 38.41
C PHE A 228 -22.56 7.62 36.96
N TRP A 229 -22.00 8.35 35.98
CA TRP A 229 -22.27 8.13 34.57
C TRP A 229 -21.05 8.10 33.67
N LEU A 230 -19.87 8.62 34.12
CA LEU A 230 -18.71 8.79 33.24
C LEU A 230 -18.28 7.49 32.58
N GLU A 231 -18.10 6.41 33.35
CA GLU A 231 -17.61 5.14 32.80
C GLU A 231 -18.64 4.51 31.84
N GLU A 232 -19.94 4.52 32.18
CA GLU A 232 -20.97 3.95 31.34
C GLU A 232 -21.14 4.74 30.04
N ILE A 233 -21.13 6.08 30.12
CA ILE A 233 -21.22 6.93 28.92
C ILE A 233 -19.93 6.83 28.10
N ARG A 234 -18.77 6.70 28.72
CA ARG A 234 -17.50 6.48 28.05
C ARG A 234 -17.54 5.22 27.18
N GLU A 235 -17.97 4.10 27.72
CA GLU A 235 -18.11 2.85 26.95
C GLU A 235 -19.12 2.98 25.83
N PHE A 236 -20.28 3.57 26.12
CA PHE A 236 -21.33 3.79 25.14
C PHE A 236 -20.88 4.71 24.00
N ALA A 237 -20.27 5.83 24.33
CA ALA A 237 -19.81 6.81 23.35
C ALA A 237 -18.68 6.27 22.47
N THR A 238 -17.72 5.56 23.06
CA THR A 238 -16.64 4.91 22.32
C THR A 238 -17.17 3.86 21.35
N ALA A 239 -18.13 3.03 21.80
CA ALA A 239 -18.77 2.04 20.92
C ALA A 239 -19.49 2.72 19.75
N ALA A 240 -20.27 3.78 20.01
CA ALA A 240 -20.97 4.54 18.96
C ALA A 240 -19.99 5.15 17.93
N MET A 241 -18.88 5.73 18.39
CA MET A 241 -17.85 6.27 17.49
C MET A 241 -17.14 5.18 16.69
N MET A 242 -16.87 4.03 17.29
CA MET A 242 -16.29 2.91 16.56
C MET A 242 -17.22 2.33 15.50
N ASP A 243 -18.53 2.33 15.76
CA ASP A 243 -19.52 1.92 14.74
C ASP A 243 -19.56 2.91 13.56
N LEU A 244 -19.48 4.21 13.85
CA LEU A 244 -19.35 5.25 12.82
C LEU A 244 -18.08 5.06 12.00
N ILE A 245 -16.93 4.85 12.65
CA ILE A 245 -15.64 4.62 11.98
C ILE A 245 -15.67 3.35 11.10
N ARG A 246 -16.24 2.25 11.60
CA ARG A 246 -16.41 1.02 10.80
C ARG A 246 -17.29 1.26 9.58
N SER A 247 -18.39 2.01 9.74
CA SER A 247 -19.27 2.39 8.63
C SER A 247 -18.55 3.24 7.59
N ASP A 248 -17.72 4.19 8.01
CA ASP A 248 -16.93 5.04 7.11
C ASP A 248 -15.88 4.23 6.35
N LEU A 249 -15.17 3.34 7.04
CA LEU A 249 -14.20 2.43 6.42
C LEU A 249 -14.88 1.49 5.41
N ALA A 250 -16.03 0.93 5.77
CA ALA A 250 -16.80 0.05 4.88
C ALA A 250 -17.27 0.79 3.61
N ALA A 251 -17.67 2.07 3.73
CA ALA A 251 -18.05 2.89 2.58
C ALA A 251 -16.87 3.15 1.62
N LEU A 252 -15.64 3.17 2.14
CA LEU A 252 -14.40 3.24 1.36
C LEU A 252 -13.96 1.87 0.84
N GLY A 253 -14.63 0.77 1.23
CA GLY A 253 -14.24 -0.59 0.89
C GLY A 253 -13.10 -1.16 1.73
N VAL A 254 -12.83 -0.57 2.90
CA VAL A 254 -11.78 -1.01 3.83
C VAL A 254 -12.38 -1.88 4.92
N GLN A 255 -11.77 -3.06 5.14
CA GLN A 255 -12.15 -4.00 6.20
C GLN A 255 -10.92 -4.35 7.04
N MET A 256 -11.08 -4.27 8.37
CA MET A 256 -10.04 -4.66 9.32
C MET A 256 -10.30 -6.05 9.84
N ASP A 257 -9.24 -6.84 10.00
CA ASP A 257 -9.29 -8.17 10.62
C ASP A 257 -9.32 -8.05 12.15
N VAL A 258 -8.62 -7.06 12.69
CA VAL A 258 -8.48 -6.83 14.13
C VAL A 258 -8.74 -5.37 14.48
N PHE A 259 -9.56 -5.16 15.53
CA PHE A 259 -9.69 -3.90 16.23
C PHE A 259 -9.12 -4.10 17.65
N TYR A 260 -7.92 -3.55 17.90
CA TYR A 260 -7.22 -3.73 19.17
C TYR A 260 -7.47 -2.55 20.10
N SER A 261 -7.98 -2.81 21.31
CA SER A 261 -8.29 -1.78 22.31
C SER A 261 -7.07 -1.46 23.17
N GLU A 262 -6.66 -0.20 23.23
CA GLU A 262 -5.63 0.29 24.14
C GLU A 262 -6.00 0.03 25.62
N LYS A 263 -7.29 0.23 25.97
CA LYS A 263 -7.80 -0.02 27.33
C LYS A 263 -7.47 -1.43 27.82
N SER A 264 -7.39 -2.41 26.90
CA SER A 264 -7.06 -3.80 27.23
C SER A 264 -5.62 -4.01 27.73
N LEU A 265 -4.74 -3.03 27.59
CA LEU A 265 -3.37 -3.08 28.08
C LEU A 265 -3.27 -2.72 29.58
N TYR A 266 -4.18 -1.88 30.07
CA TYR A 266 -4.13 -1.34 31.42
C TYR A 266 -4.75 -2.31 32.44
N GLY A 267 -4.10 -2.47 33.58
CA GLY A 267 -4.58 -3.32 34.67
C GLY A 267 -4.55 -4.82 34.42
N THR A 268 -3.97 -5.25 33.29
CA THR A 268 -3.89 -6.66 32.87
C THR A 268 -2.49 -7.27 33.01
N GLY A 269 -1.50 -6.47 33.40
CA GLY A 269 -0.09 -6.88 33.51
C GLY A 269 0.65 -6.90 32.15
N ARG A 270 0.03 -6.49 31.06
CA ARG A 270 0.66 -6.53 29.72
C ARG A 270 1.75 -5.48 29.56
N ILE A 271 1.56 -4.27 30.11
CA ILE A 271 2.58 -3.21 30.09
C ILE A 271 3.76 -3.66 30.93
N GLU A 272 3.49 -4.18 32.13
CA GLU A 272 4.50 -4.70 33.05
C GLU A 272 5.31 -5.84 32.41
N ALA A 273 4.65 -6.77 31.71
CA ALA A 273 5.31 -7.89 31.04
C ALA A 273 6.27 -7.42 29.92
N ALA A 274 5.85 -6.46 29.12
CA ALA A 274 6.70 -5.89 28.06
C ALA A 274 7.94 -5.17 28.63
N LEU A 275 7.77 -4.44 29.74
CA LEU A 275 8.89 -3.77 30.38
C LEU A 275 9.81 -4.75 31.13
N GLN A 276 9.27 -5.82 31.72
CA GLN A 276 10.08 -6.90 32.32
C GLN A 276 10.95 -7.61 31.29
N GLU A 277 10.44 -7.79 30.04
CA GLU A 277 11.25 -8.33 28.95
C GLU A 277 12.45 -7.42 28.64
N LEU A 278 12.24 -6.10 28.55
CA LEU A 278 13.34 -5.14 28.38
C LEU A 278 14.28 -5.07 29.57
N GLU A 279 13.75 -5.16 30.82
CA GLU A 279 14.54 -5.19 32.04
C GLU A 279 15.42 -6.43 32.11
N GLY A 280 14.87 -7.61 31.76
CA GLY A 280 15.64 -8.87 31.68
C GLY A 280 16.81 -8.81 30.70
N LYS A 281 16.73 -7.92 29.70
CA LYS A 281 17.81 -7.62 28.75
C LYS A 281 18.76 -6.50 29.19
N GLY A 282 18.56 -5.94 30.41
CA GLY A 282 19.38 -4.85 30.96
C GLY A 282 19.14 -3.50 30.26
N LEU A 283 17.98 -3.33 29.59
CA LEU A 283 17.67 -2.14 28.83
C LEU A 283 16.79 -1.13 29.58
N ILE A 284 16.40 -1.43 30.83
CA ILE A 284 15.66 -0.52 31.71
C ILE A 284 16.60 -0.07 32.86
N TYR A 285 16.59 1.22 33.18
CA TYR A 285 17.39 1.80 34.25
C TYR A 285 16.75 3.07 34.82
N GLU A 286 17.14 3.43 36.04
CA GLU A 286 16.77 4.71 36.65
C GLU A 286 17.79 5.78 36.26
N GLY A 287 17.32 6.94 35.80
CA GLY A 287 18.21 8.00 35.33
C GLY A 287 17.50 9.34 35.13
N VAL A 288 18.31 10.35 34.88
CA VAL A 288 17.85 11.71 34.58
C VAL A 288 18.20 12.03 33.12
N LEU A 289 17.21 12.40 32.33
CA LEU A 289 17.45 12.82 30.95
C LEU A 289 18.05 14.24 30.92
N GLU A 290 18.96 14.48 29.97
CA GLU A 290 19.40 15.82 29.65
C GLU A 290 18.22 16.66 29.09
N PRO A 291 18.26 18.00 29.29
CA PRO A 291 17.24 18.86 28.71
C PRO A 291 17.16 18.70 27.19
N PRO A 292 15.95 18.70 26.60
CA PRO A 292 15.79 18.56 25.16
C PRO A 292 16.57 19.62 24.40
N LYS A 293 17.23 19.22 23.31
CA LYS A 293 17.95 20.13 22.43
C LYS A 293 16.98 21.15 21.83
N GLY A 294 17.16 22.42 22.12
CA GLY A 294 16.30 23.52 21.68
C GLY A 294 15.79 24.34 22.86
N LYS A 295 14.56 24.87 22.73
CA LYS A 295 13.93 25.63 23.83
C LYS A 295 13.49 24.65 24.92
N THR A 296 14.21 24.65 26.06
CA THR A 296 13.79 23.88 27.25
C THR A 296 12.46 24.44 27.75
N PRO A 297 11.44 23.58 28.00
CA PRO A 297 10.19 24.03 28.62
C PRO A 297 10.47 24.72 29.97
N GLU A 298 9.73 25.77 30.29
CA GLU A 298 9.93 26.55 31.54
C GLU A 298 9.72 25.69 32.81
N ASP A 299 8.96 24.61 32.68
CA ASP A 299 8.64 23.64 33.71
C ASP A 299 9.56 22.39 33.71
N TRP A 300 10.59 22.38 32.86
CA TRP A 300 11.53 21.26 32.84
C TRP A 300 12.41 21.23 34.09
N GLU A 301 12.36 20.11 34.80
CA GLU A 301 13.23 19.86 35.93
C GLU A 301 13.98 18.53 35.77
N PRO A 302 15.24 18.43 36.19
CA PRO A 302 15.94 17.16 36.20
C PRO A 302 15.29 16.24 37.24
N ARG A 303 14.53 15.23 36.79
CA ARG A 303 13.86 14.24 37.63
C ARG A 303 14.35 12.85 37.29
N GLU A 304 14.55 12.04 38.34
CA GLU A 304 14.82 10.62 38.16
C GLU A 304 13.57 9.91 37.62
N GLN A 305 13.75 9.11 36.58
CA GLN A 305 12.67 8.41 35.86
C GLN A 305 13.15 7.03 35.44
N THR A 306 12.23 6.09 35.28
CA THR A 306 12.54 4.81 34.65
C THR A 306 12.69 4.98 33.16
N LEU A 307 13.87 4.69 32.62
CA LEU A 307 14.26 4.92 31.23
C LEU A 307 14.52 3.62 30.48
N PHE A 308 14.17 3.61 29.21
CA PHE A 308 14.54 2.56 28.26
C PHE A 308 15.75 3.04 27.43
N ARG A 309 16.82 2.21 27.34
CA ARG A 309 18.03 2.44 26.54
C ARG A 309 17.76 2.30 25.03
N SER A 310 16.90 3.16 24.51
CA SER A 310 16.52 3.11 23.09
C SER A 310 17.67 3.49 22.16
N THR A 311 18.67 4.22 22.68
CA THR A 311 19.88 4.60 21.92
C THR A 311 20.70 3.38 21.50
N ASP A 312 20.72 2.30 22.26
CA ASP A 312 21.40 1.04 21.93
C ASP A 312 20.77 0.34 20.71
N HIS A 313 19.54 0.75 20.35
CA HIS A 313 18.76 0.21 19.24
C HIS A 313 18.42 1.24 18.14
N GLY A 314 19.17 2.36 18.11
CA GLY A 314 19.13 3.34 16.99
C GLY A 314 18.20 4.54 17.17
N ASP A 315 17.69 4.80 18.38
CA ASP A 315 17.04 6.06 18.71
C ASP A 315 18.09 7.15 19.00
N ASP A 316 17.68 8.40 19.02
CA ASP A 316 18.56 9.57 19.24
C ASP A 316 18.77 9.85 20.75
N VAL A 317 17.86 9.42 21.62
CA VAL A 317 17.89 9.64 23.07
C VAL A 317 17.09 8.56 23.78
N ASP A 318 17.52 8.16 24.98
CA ASP A 318 16.79 7.20 25.81
C ASP A 318 15.42 7.75 26.21
N ARG A 319 14.44 6.87 26.38
CA ARG A 319 13.04 7.27 26.53
C ARG A 319 12.47 6.92 27.91
N PRO A 320 11.75 7.85 28.54
CA PRO A 320 11.05 7.54 29.78
C PRO A 320 9.86 6.62 29.51
N VAL A 321 9.77 5.53 30.25
CA VAL A 321 8.65 4.58 30.22
C VAL A 321 7.76 4.74 31.46
N LYS A 322 8.30 5.29 32.57
CA LYS A 322 7.57 5.56 33.78
C LYS A 322 7.95 6.93 34.33
N LYS A 323 6.96 7.68 34.78
CA LYS A 323 7.15 8.99 35.40
C LYS A 323 7.64 8.85 36.84
N SER A 324 8.16 9.93 37.45
CA SER A 324 8.59 9.99 38.84
C SER A 324 7.48 9.67 39.86
N ASP A 325 6.21 9.89 39.49
CA ASP A 325 5.03 9.54 40.32
C ASP A 325 4.59 8.08 40.18
N GLY A 326 5.30 7.29 39.35
CA GLY A 326 5.02 5.88 39.10
C GLY A 326 4.00 5.63 38.01
N ALA A 327 3.42 6.65 37.40
CA ALA A 327 2.50 6.49 36.26
C ALA A 327 3.25 6.15 34.95
N TRP A 328 2.61 5.40 34.07
CA TRP A 328 3.15 5.13 32.74
C TRP A 328 3.24 6.39 31.89
N THR A 329 4.28 6.50 31.09
CA THR A 329 4.30 7.48 29.98
C THR A 329 3.46 6.95 28.83
N TYR A 330 3.14 7.78 27.82
CA TYR A 330 2.45 7.34 26.59
C TYR A 330 3.22 6.28 25.79
N PHE A 331 4.52 6.17 26.02
CA PHE A 331 5.36 5.23 25.29
C PHE A 331 5.28 3.80 25.83
N ALA A 332 4.98 3.61 27.12
CA ALA A 332 4.90 2.28 27.72
C ALA A 332 3.75 1.40 27.14
N PRO A 333 2.51 1.91 26.97
CA PRO A 333 1.46 1.16 26.27
C PRO A 333 1.82 0.82 24.83
N ASP A 334 2.48 1.73 24.08
CA ASP A 334 2.89 1.46 22.71
C ASP A 334 3.94 0.35 22.63
N ILE A 335 4.90 0.32 23.57
CA ILE A 335 5.86 -0.78 23.72
C ILE A 335 5.11 -2.10 23.97
N ALA A 336 4.15 -2.10 24.90
CA ALA A 336 3.37 -3.28 25.25
C ALA A 336 2.52 -3.79 24.08
N TYR A 337 1.93 -2.89 23.32
CA TYR A 337 1.15 -3.24 22.13
C TYR A 337 2.03 -3.88 21.04
N HIS A 338 3.22 -3.34 20.77
CA HIS A 338 4.13 -3.96 19.82
C HIS A 338 4.71 -5.28 20.32
N TYR A 339 4.89 -5.41 21.64
CA TYR A 339 5.24 -6.69 22.25
C TYR A 339 4.14 -7.74 22.05
N ASP A 340 2.86 -7.33 22.19
CA ASP A 340 1.72 -8.21 21.86
C ASP A 340 1.76 -8.66 20.40
N LYS A 341 2.01 -7.76 19.44
CA LYS A 341 2.18 -8.12 18.01
C LYS A 341 3.30 -9.17 17.84
N ILE A 342 4.45 -8.98 18.47
CA ILE A 342 5.57 -9.93 18.41
C ILE A 342 5.14 -11.29 18.98
N THR A 343 4.46 -11.32 20.12
CA THR A 343 4.02 -12.56 20.80
C THR A 343 2.92 -13.30 20.03
N ARG A 344 2.13 -12.59 19.23
CA ARG A 344 1.17 -13.19 18.26
C ARG A 344 1.87 -13.87 17.07
N GLY A 345 3.19 -13.74 16.94
CA GLY A 345 4.02 -14.44 15.98
C GLY A 345 4.03 -13.83 14.58
N PHE A 346 3.96 -12.52 14.48
CA PHE A 346 4.19 -11.81 13.21
C PHE A 346 5.69 -11.77 12.90
N ASP A 347 6.04 -12.03 11.64
CA ASP A 347 7.41 -12.00 11.12
C ASP A 347 7.84 -10.59 10.70
N MET A 348 6.89 -9.69 10.47
CA MET A 348 7.10 -8.30 10.08
C MET A 348 5.93 -7.43 10.54
N LEU A 349 6.24 -6.22 10.99
CA LEU A 349 5.25 -5.21 11.37
C LEU A 349 5.36 -4.01 10.45
N ILE A 350 4.22 -3.46 10.04
CA ILE A 350 4.14 -2.25 9.24
C ILE A 350 3.08 -1.34 9.86
N ASP A 351 3.49 -0.13 10.27
CA ASP A 351 2.58 0.88 10.80
C ASP A 351 2.47 2.06 9.82
N VAL A 352 1.26 2.52 9.57
CA VAL A 352 0.98 3.66 8.69
C VAL A 352 0.52 4.85 9.54
N PHE A 353 1.40 5.85 9.67
CA PHE A 353 1.17 7.04 10.48
C PHE A 353 0.97 8.30 9.63
N GLY A 354 0.32 9.31 10.21
CA GLY A 354 0.36 10.66 9.68
C GLY A 354 1.77 11.26 9.78
N ALA A 355 2.10 12.18 8.89
CA ALA A 355 3.45 12.80 8.84
C ALA A 355 3.82 13.59 10.11
N ASP A 356 2.82 14.02 10.89
CA ASP A 356 2.98 14.65 12.20
C ASP A 356 3.59 13.73 13.26
N HIS A 357 3.52 12.39 13.07
CA HIS A 357 4.14 11.40 13.92
C HIS A 357 5.59 11.04 13.54
N GLY A 358 6.24 11.79 12.62
CA GLY A 358 7.61 11.52 12.17
C GLY A 358 8.65 11.39 13.29
N GLY A 359 8.51 12.16 14.38
CA GLY A 359 9.35 12.07 15.56
C GLY A 359 9.20 10.78 16.39
N TYR A 360 8.16 9.99 16.12
CA TYR A 360 7.87 8.74 16.82
C TYR A 360 8.58 7.52 16.21
N VAL A 361 8.98 7.62 14.93
CA VAL A 361 9.49 6.50 14.12
C VAL A 361 10.69 5.81 14.75
N LYS A 362 11.72 6.58 15.15
CA LYS A 362 12.97 6.01 15.67
C LYS A 362 12.76 5.27 16.98
N ARG A 363 11.98 5.85 17.92
CA ARG A 363 11.71 5.24 19.22
C ARG A 363 10.94 3.94 19.11
N MET A 364 9.95 3.85 18.21
CA MET A 364 9.20 2.62 18.01
C MET A 364 10.05 1.53 17.35
N LYS A 365 10.83 1.88 16.33
CA LYS A 365 11.78 0.93 15.72
C LYS A 365 12.78 0.41 16.73
N ALA A 366 13.29 1.26 17.61
CA ALA A 366 14.20 0.87 18.70
C ALA A 366 13.52 -0.10 19.67
N ALA A 367 12.27 0.18 20.09
CA ALA A 367 11.53 -0.69 21.00
C ALA A 367 11.28 -2.08 20.40
N VAL A 368 10.79 -2.15 19.15
CA VAL A 368 10.55 -3.43 18.47
C VAL A 368 11.85 -4.20 18.24
N SER A 369 12.93 -3.51 17.85
CA SER A 369 14.26 -4.13 17.71
C SER A 369 14.76 -4.73 19.03
N ALA A 370 14.62 -4.00 20.14
CA ALA A 370 15.01 -4.46 21.48
C ALA A 370 14.18 -5.68 21.92
N LEU A 371 12.87 -5.60 21.79
CA LEU A 371 11.95 -6.66 22.19
C LEU A 371 12.17 -7.95 21.40
N SER A 372 12.33 -7.82 20.07
CA SER A 372 12.49 -8.96 19.14
C SER A 372 13.94 -9.39 18.93
N GLU A 373 14.93 -8.74 19.54
CA GLU A 373 16.38 -8.96 19.27
C GLU A 373 16.70 -8.78 17.77
N GLY A 374 16.03 -7.83 17.11
CA GLY A 374 16.17 -7.56 15.69
C GLY A 374 15.55 -8.61 14.75
N LYS A 375 14.83 -9.61 15.28
CA LYS A 375 14.23 -10.70 14.48
C LYS A 375 12.97 -10.26 13.73
N VAL A 376 12.20 -9.34 14.30
CA VAL A 376 10.97 -8.79 13.70
C VAL A 376 11.23 -7.35 13.28
N PRO A 377 11.33 -7.06 11.96
CA PRO A 377 11.47 -5.70 11.48
C PRO A 377 10.16 -4.93 11.63
N LEU A 378 10.25 -3.66 12.06
CA LEU A 378 9.17 -2.69 12.00
C LEU A 378 9.45 -1.69 10.88
N ASP A 379 8.57 -1.60 9.89
CA ASP A 379 8.56 -0.50 8.91
C ASP A 379 7.44 0.50 9.24
N ILE A 380 7.77 1.79 9.27
CA ILE A 380 6.79 2.85 9.52
C ILE A 380 6.68 3.72 8.28
N LYS A 381 5.49 3.75 7.70
CA LYS A 381 5.15 4.56 6.53
C LYS A 381 4.45 5.83 6.97
N LEU A 382 5.01 6.98 6.58
CA LEU A 382 4.40 8.27 6.86
C LEU A 382 3.55 8.73 5.68
N THR A 383 2.29 9.09 5.92
CA THR A 383 1.40 9.65 4.91
C THR A 383 1.30 11.15 5.07
N GLN A 384 1.65 11.88 4.01
CA GLN A 384 1.58 13.34 3.97
C GLN A 384 0.15 13.85 3.80
N LEU A 385 -0.03 15.13 4.13
CA LEU A 385 -1.31 15.82 4.09
C LEU A 385 -1.98 15.76 2.71
N VAL A 386 -3.30 15.66 2.73
CA VAL A 386 -4.16 15.88 1.58
C VAL A 386 -4.66 17.32 1.62
N ARG A 387 -4.38 18.08 0.55
CA ARG A 387 -4.91 19.43 0.36
C ARG A 387 -6.14 19.35 -0.53
N LEU A 388 -7.26 19.88 -0.04
CA LEU A 388 -8.51 19.86 -0.78
C LEU A 388 -8.65 21.11 -1.62
N PHE A 389 -9.12 20.94 -2.85
CA PHE A 389 -9.47 22.00 -3.79
C PHE A 389 -10.89 21.79 -4.33
N LYS A 390 -11.54 22.89 -4.67
CA LYS A 390 -12.81 22.92 -5.38
C LYS A 390 -12.80 24.10 -6.35
N ASN A 391 -13.11 23.86 -7.61
CA ASN A 391 -12.99 24.86 -8.69
C ASN A 391 -11.57 25.48 -8.79
N GLY A 392 -10.53 24.69 -8.50
CA GLY A 392 -9.14 25.14 -8.49
C GLY A 392 -8.74 26.01 -7.28
N GLU A 393 -9.66 26.31 -6.36
CA GLU A 393 -9.41 27.11 -5.17
C GLU A 393 -9.25 26.21 -3.94
N PRO A 394 -8.33 26.56 -2.99
CA PRO A 394 -8.15 25.78 -1.77
C PRO A 394 -9.43 25.72 -0.93
N PHE A 395 -9.88 24.52 -0.65
CA PHE A 395 -11.02 24.26 0.23
C PHE A 395 -10.50 24.12 1.67
N LYS A 396 -10.78 25.11 2.52
CA LYS A 396 -10.26 25.17 3.89
C LYS A 396 -11.08 24.31 4.84
N MET A 397 -10.40 23.41 5.55
CA MET A 397 -10.95 22.69 6.68
C MET A 397 -10.73 23.49 7.97
N SER A 398 -11.78 23.71 8.78
CA SER A 398 -11.67 24.31 10.11
C SER A 398 -12.07 23.29 11.18
N LYS A 399 -11.10 22.76 11.93
CA LYS A 399 -11.35 21.86 13.07
C LYS A 399 -12.16 22.52 14.20
N ARG A 400 -12.07 23.85 14.37
CA ARG A 400 -12.73 24.59 15.49
C ARG A 400 -14.21 24.89 15.25
N ALA A 401 -14.65 24.91 14.00
CA ALA A 401 -16.04 25.23 13.64
C ALA A 401 -16.93 24.00 13.42
N GLY A 402 -16.41 22.78 13.63
CA GLY A 402 -17.14 21.55 13.29
C GLY A 402 -17.25 21.28 11.78
N ASN A 403 -16.75 22.15 10.94
CA ASN A 403 -16.79 22.06 9.47
C ASN A 403 -15.47 21.52 8.94
N PHE A 404 -15.26 20.23 9.08
CA PHE A 404 -14.19 19.51 8.37
C PHE A 404 -14.82 18.53 7.39
N VAL A 405 -14.16 18.32 6.25
CA VAL A 405 -14.61 17.34 5.27
C VAL A 405 -14.32 15.94 5.81
N THR A 406 -15.38 15.17 6.00
CA THR A 406 -15.28 13.79 6.47
C THR A 406 -14.83 12.86 5.33
N LEU A 407 -14.36 11.65 5.68
CA LEU A 407 -14.14 10.58 4.70
C LEU A 407 -15.44 10.28 3.95
N ARG A 408 -16.57 10.24 4.67
CA ARG A 408 -17.89 9.99 4.09
C ARG A 408 -18.26 11.05 3.05
N ASP A 409 -18.04 12.34 3.33
CA ASP A 409 -18.32 13.42 2.37
C ASP A 409 -17.54 13.24 1.06
N VAL A 410 -16.27 12.81 1.15
CA VAL A 410 -15.46 12.55 -0.06
C VAL A 410 -16.03 11.37 -0.84
N VAL A 411 -16.31 10.26 -0.16
CA VAL A 411 -16.85 9.04 -0.81
C VAL A 411 -18.22 9.29 -1.43
N ASP A 412 -19.10 10.01 -0.73
CA ASP A 412 -20.44 10.32 -1.24
C ASP A 412 -20.41 11.28 -2.45
N GLN A 413 -19.41 12.16 -2.53
CA GLN A 413 -19.29 13.13 -3.62
C GLN A 413 -18.63 12.54 -4.87
N VAL A 414 -17.57 11.72 -4.75
CA VAL A 414 -16.78 11.25 -5.91
C VAL A 414 -16.76 9.73 -6.05
N GLY A 415 -17.33 9.00 -5.11
CA GLY A 415 -17.33 7.54 -5.06
C GLY A 415 -16.06 6.94 -4.46
N PRO A 416 -16.14 5.68 -3.97
CA PRO A 416 -15.01 4.99 -3.35
C PRO A 416 -13.87 4.72 -4.34
N ASP A 417 -14.16 4.28 -5.56
CA ASP A 417 -13.16 3.91 -6.56
C ASP A 417 -12.27 5.10 -6.97
N VAL A 418 -12.88 6.27 -7.22
CA VAL A 418 -12.16 7.52 -7.53
C VAL A 418 -11.32 7.93 -6.33
N THR A 419 -11.92 7.92 -5.13
CA THR A 419 -11.20 8.26 -3.89
C THR A 419 -9.97 7.39 -3.71
N ARG A 420 -10.12 6.06 -3.81
CA ARG A 420 -9.02 5.09 -3.63
C ARG A 420 -7.90 5.30 -4.64
N PHE A 421 -8.24 5.38 -5.90
CA PHE A 421 -7.22 5.51 -6.95
C PHE A 421 -6.46 6.83 -6.81
N VAL A 422 -7.15 7.96 -6.65
CA VAL A 422 -6.52 9.29 -6.55
C VAL A 422 -5.58 9.39 -5.36
N MET A 423 -5.93 8.81 -4.20
CA MET A 423 -5.07 8.81 -3.00
C MET A 423 -3.72 8.09 -3.24
N LEU A 424 -3.63 7.23 -4.25
CA LEU A 424 -2.44 6.46 -4.64
C LEU A 424 -1.69 7.04 -5.87
N THR A 425 -2.14 8.15 -6.44
CA THR A 425 -1.46 8.80 -7.59
C THR A 425 -0.19 9.55 -7.19
N ARG A 426 0.14 9.59 -5.92
CA ARG A 426 1.36 10.19 -5.37
C ARG A 426 1.96 9.27 -4.31
N LYS A 427 3.29 9.29 -4.22
CA LYS A 427 4.01 8.61 -3.15
C LYS A 427 3.52 9.09 -1.78
N ASN A 428 3.41 8.19 -0.80
CA ASN A 428 2.84 8.48 0.52
C ASN A 428 3.51 9.64 1.26
N ASP A 429 4.82 9.81 1.09
CA ASP A 429 5.63 10.86 1.72
C ASP A 429 5.62 12.22 0.97
N ALA A 430 4.88 12.33 -0.12
CA ALA A 430 4.66 13.58 -0.85
C ALA A 430 3.23 14.11 -0.61
N PRO A 431 3.02 15.45 -0.48
CA PRO A 431 1.68 16.02 -0.39
C PRO A 431 0.82 15.68 -1.61
N LEU A 432 -0.49 15.52 -1.38
CA LEU A 432 -1.47 15.23 -2.41
C LEU A 432 -2.49 16.37 -2.51
N ASP A 433 -2.68 16.86 -3.73
CA ASP A 433 -3.78 17.79 -4.05
C ASP A 433 -4.97 17.00 -4.57
N PHE A 434 -6.10 17.10 -3.87
CA PHE A 434 -7.36 16.47 -4.22
C PHE A 434 -8.34 17.57 -4.63
N ASP A 435 -8.59 17.68 -5.93
CA ASP A 435 -9.53 18.65 -6.50
C ASP A 435 -10.80 17.91 -6.91
N PHE A 436 -11.93 18.20 -6.24
CA PHE A 436 -13.21 17.52 -6.44
C PHE A 436 -13.70 17.59 -7.88
N ASP A 437 -13.44 18.66 -8.58
CA ASP A 437 -13.93 18.83 -9.95
C ASP A 437 -13.03 18.04 -10.93
N LYS A 438 -11.70 18.12 -10.76
CA LYS A 438 -10.74 17.42 -11.63
C LYS A 438 -10.83 15.90 -11.56
N VAL A 439 -11.09 15.34 -10.37
CA VAL A 439 -11.17 13.89 -10.19
C VAL A 439 -12.43 13.28 -10.81
N LEU A 440 -13.40 14.10 -11.18
CA LEU A 440 -14.63 13.70 -11.90
C LEU A 440 -14.57 13.99 -13.40
N GLU A 441 -13.52 14.64 -13.91
CA GLU A 441 -13.39 14.93 -15.33
C GLU A 441 -13.22 13.64 -16.15
N GLN A 442 -13.96 13.55 -17.25
CA GLN A 442 -13.85 12.46 -18.22
C GLN A 442 -12.75 12.77 -19.25
N SER A 443 -11.52 12.89 -18.79
CA SER A 443 -10.38 13.28 -19.61
C SER A 443 -9.17 12.37 -19.40
N ARG A 444 -8.19 12.46 -20.30
CA ARG A 444 -6.91 11.74 -20.17
C ARG A 444 -6.13 12.18 -18.94
N GLU A 445 -6.29 13.42 -18.52
CA GLU A 445 -5.63 14.02 -17.37
C GLU A 445 -6.14 13.44 -16.03
N ASN A 446 -7.34 12.81 -16.05
CA ASN A 446 -7.87 12.06 -14.93
C ASN A 446 -7.39 10.59 -15.00
N PRO A 447 -6.42 10.16 -14.18
CA PRO A 447 -5.83 8.83 -14.29
C PRO A 447 -6.83 7.70 -13.97
N VAL A 448 -7.80 7.94 -13.09
CA VAL A 448 -8.86 6.97 -12.78
C VAL A 448 -9.70 6.71 -14.03
N PHE A 449 -10.23 7.79 -14.62
CA PHE A 449 -11.03 7.71 -15.83
C PHE A 449 -10.26 6.99 -16.94
N TYR A 450 -8.98 7.35 -17.13
CA TYR A 450 -8.17 6.83 -18.21
C TYR A 450 -7.94 5.31 -18.12
N VAL A 451 -7.70 4.79 -16.92
CA VAL A 451 -7.54 3.34 -16.66
C VAL A 451 -8.88 2.62 -16.81
N GLN A 452 -9.95 3.15 -16.22
CA GLN A 452 -11.30 2.57 -16.30
C GLN A 452 -11.79 2.54 -17.76
N TYR A 453 -11.49 3.59 -18.53
CA TYR A 453 -11.87 3.66 -19.94
C TYR A 453 -11.14 2.61 -20.79
N ALA A 454 -9.89 2.25 -20.46
CA ALA A 454 -9.20 1.16 -21.14
C ALA A 454 -9.94 -0.18 -20.92
N HIS A 455 -10.32 -0.48 -19.68
CA HIS A 455 -11.07 -1.69 -19.34
C HIS A 455 -12.45 -1.74 -20.02
N ALA A 456 -13.22 -0.67 -19.91
CA ALA A 456 -14.55 -0.57 -20.53
C ALA A 456 -14.48 -0.67 -22.07
N ARG A 457 -13.42 -0.12 -22.69
CA ARG A 457 -13.19 -0.21 -24.14
C ARG A 457 -12.92 -1.64 -24.58
N VAL A 458 -12.14 -2.43 -23.81
CA VAL A 458 -11.96 -3.86 -24.08
C VAL A 458 -13.29 -4.59 -24.02
N ASN A 459 -14.09 -4.39 -22.96
CA ASN A 459 -15.39 -5.05 -22.84
C ASN A 459 -16.35 -4.64 -23.96
N SER A 460 -16.28 -3.39 -24.42
CA SER A 460 -17.07 -2.93 -25.58
C SER A 460 -16.70 -3.65 -26.87
N VAL A 461 -15.41 -3.83 -27.17
CA VAL A 461 -14.99 -4.55 -28.40
C VAL A 461 -15.31 -6.03 -28.32
N LEU A 462 -15.24 -6.66 -27.15
CA LEU A 462 -15.65 -8.06 -26.96
C LEU A 462 -17.15 -8.25 -27.21
N ARG A 463 -18.01 -7.36 -26.73
CA ARG A 463 -19.46 -7.37 -27.05
C ARG A 463 -19.71 -7.25 -28.55
N ARG A 464 -19.05 -6.30 -29.20
CA ARG A 464 -19.16 -6.11 -30.69
C ARG A 464 -18.66 -7.33 -31.46
N ALA A 465 -17.61 -8.00 -30.96
CA ALA A 465 -17.10 -9.25 -31.54
C ALA A 465 -18.17 -10.37 -31.47
N THR A 466 -18.81 -10.52 -30.32
CA THR A 466 -19.91 -11.48 -30.14
C THR A 466 -21.06 -11.18 -31.09
N GLU A 467 -21.46 -9.92 -31.23
CA GLU A 467 -22.50 -9.49 -32.19
C GLU A 467 -22.13 -9.78 -33.65
N ALA A 468 -20.83 -9.68 -33.99
CA ALA A 468 -20.28 -10.02 -35.31
C ALA A 468 -20.06 -11.54 -35.52
N GLY A 469 -20.37 -12.38 -34.53
CA GLY A 469 -20.20 -13.83 -34.62
C GLY A 469 -18.76 -14.33 -34.44
N VAL A 470 -17.84 -13.49 -33.92
CA VAL A 470 -16.47 -13.89 -33.57
C VAL A 470 -16.48 -14.51 -32.19
N ALA A 471 -15.99 -15.75 -32.07
CA ALA A 471 -15.88 -16.42 -30.79
C ALA A 471 -14.83 -15.71 -29.90
N CYS A 472 -15.27 -15.17 -28.76
CA CYS A 472 -14.43 -14.39 -27.84
C CYS A 472 -14.71 -14.67 -26.37
N ASP A 473 -15.26 -15.85 -26.05
CA ASP A 473 -15.27 -16.36 -24.70
C ASP A 473 -13.85 -16.74 -24.23
N ASP A 474 -13.65 -16.93 -22.94
CA ASP A 474 -12.33 -17.19 -22.36
C ASP A 474 -11.64 -18.42 -22.97
N ALA A 475 -12.40 -19.48 -23.33
CA ALA A 475 -11.85 -20.69 -23.94
C ALA A 475 -11.39 -20.43 -25.39
N ALA A 476 -12.19 -19.70 -26.16
CA ALA A 476 -11.85 -19.32 -27.53
C ALA A 476 -10.62 -18.40 -27.58
N LEU A 477 -10.54 -17.41 -26.67
CA LEU A 477 -9.40 -16.50 -26.59
C LEU A 477 -8.13 -17.20 -26.12
N ALA A 478 -8.23 -18.15 -25.19
CA ALA A 478 -7.10 -18.98 -24.75
C ALA A 478 -6.56 -19.89 -25.86
N GLY A 479 -7.41 -20.28 -26.81
CA GLY A 479 -7.03 -21.08 -27.99
C GLY A 479 -6.62 -20.27 -29.22
N ALA A 480 -6.57 -18.95 -29.14
CA ALA A 480 -6.23 -18.08 -30.25
C ALA A 480 -4.79 -18.30 -30.77
N ASP A 481 -4.59 -18.17 -32.09
CA ASP A 481 -3.28 -18.21 -32.72
C ASP A 481 -2.50 -16.92 -32.48
N LEU A 482 -1.80 -16.86 -31.32
CA LEU A 482 -1.06 -15.65 -30.91
C LEU A 482 0.12 -15.31 -31.83
N ALA A 483 0.58 -16.25 -32.71
CA ALA A 483 1.64 -15.96 -33.67
C ALA A 483 1.23 -14.92 -34.72
N ARG A 484 -0.06 -14.63 -34.86
CA ARG A 484 -0.59 -13.55 -35.71
C ARG A 484 -0.37 -12.14 -35.14
N LEU A 485 0.06 -12.03 -33.87
CA LEU A 485 0.40 -10.77 -33.21
C LEU A 485 1.89 -10.50 -33.42
N ASP A 486 2.27 -9.98 -34.57
CA ASP A 486 3.66 -9.76 -34.98
C ASP A 486 4.05 -8.29 -35.13
N HIS A 487 3.08 -7.40 -35.08
CA HIS A 487 3.34 -5.97 -35.17
C HIS A 487 3.99 -5.42 -33.91
N GLU A 488 5.00 -4.54 -34.06
CA GLU A 488 5.77 -3.98 -32.93
C GLU A 488 4.92 -3.34 -31.83
N ALA A 489 3.82 -2.67 -32.19
CA ALA A 489 2.91 -2.07 -31.22
C ALA A 489 2.12 -3.13 -30.39
N GLU A 490 1.87 -4.31 -30.97
CA GLU A 490 1.23 -5.44 -30.25
C GLU A 490 2.24 -6.12 -29.32
N LEU A 491 3.45 -6.38 -29.81
CA LEU A 491 4.54 -6.93 -29.02
C LEU A 491 4.97 -5.96 -27.91
N GLY A 492 4.86 -4.66 -28.11
CA GLY A 492 5.07 -3.63 -27.09
C GLY A 492 4.15 -3.80 -25.89
N LEU A 493 2.86 -4.12 -26.10
CA LEU A 493 1.94 -4.44 -25.02
C LEU A 493 2.31 -5.74 -24.30
N ALA A 494 2.80 -6.76 -25.02
CA ALA A 494 3.29 -7.97 -24.37
C ALA A 494 4.48 -7.69 -23.44
N ARG A 495 5.43 -6.83 -23.88
CA ARG A 495 6.55 -6.37 -23.03
C ARG A 495 6.02 -5.65 -21.81
N LYS A 496 5.06 -4.73 -21.96
CA LYS A 496 4.43 -4.02 -20.84
C LYS A 496 3.75 -4.97 -19.86
N LEU A 497 2.97 -5.94 -20.33
CA LEU A 497 2.33 -6.95 -19.50
C LEU A 497 3.37 -7.83 -18.76
N SER A 498 4.51 -8.15 -19.37
CA SER A 498 5.57 -8.95 -18.76
C SER A 498 6.25 -8.26 -17.56
N GLU A 499 6.17 -6.93 -17.46
CA GLU A 499 6.69 -6.16 -16.32
C GLU A 499 5.86 -6.36 -15.05
N TRP A 500 4.58 -6.74 -15.18
CA TRP A 500 3.62 -6.81 -14.08
C TRP A 500 4.09 -7.68 -12.90
N PRO A 501 4.52 -8.94 -13.10
CA PRO A 501 4.97 -9.78 -11.99
C PRO A 501 6.17 -9.17 -11.23
N ARG A 502 7.13 -8.61 -11.97
CA ARG A 502 8.29 -7.94 -11.39
C ARG A 502 7.90 -6.66 -10.65
N LEU A 503 6.96 -5.89 -11.17
CA LEU A 503 6.45 -4.69 -10.53
C LEU A 503 5.81 -5.03 -9.18
N VAL A 504 4.97 -6.06 -9.12
CA VAL A 504 4.35 -6.54 -7.88
C VAL A 504 5.41 -6.87 -6.82
N GLU A 505 6.44 -7.62 -7.19
CA GLU A 505 7.52 -7.98 -6.26
C GLU A 505 8.32 -6.77 -5.77
N ILE A 506 8.62 -5.80 -6.65
CA ILE A 506 9.32 -4.58 -6.26
C ILE A 506 8.43 -3.73 -5.35
N ALA A 507 7.18 -3.51 -5.73
CA ALA A 507 6.24 -2.71 -4.95
C ALA A 507 6.00 -3.31 -3.56
N ALA A 508 5.88 -4.63 -3.44
CA ALA A 508 5.76 -5.34 -2.17
C ALA A 508 7.04 -5.23 -1.33
N ARG A 509 8.22 -5.41 -1.92
CA ARG A 509 9.51 -5.32 -1.23
C ARG A 509 9.78 -3.92 -0.67
N THR A 510 9.34 -2.88 -1.36
CA THR A 510 9.54 -1.48 -0.96
C THR A 510 8.37 -0.90 -0.17
N ASN A 511 7.28 -1.67 -0.02
CA ASN A 511 6.02 -1.22 0.58
C ASN A 511 5.48 0.05 -0.12
N GLU A 512 5.41 0.02 -1.47
CA GLU A 512 5.06 1.17 -2.32
C GLU A 512 3.87 0.84 -3.25
N PRO A 513 2.62 0.73 -2.74
CA PRO A 513 1.45 0.37 -3.55
C PRO A 513 1.12 1.38 -4.67
N HIS A 514 1.55 2.65 -4.56
CA HIS A 514 1.38 3.66 -5.60
C HIS A 514 2.04 3.27 -6.94
N ARG A 515 3.04 2.38 -6.95
CA ARG A 515 3.65 1.87 -8.19
C ARG A 515 2.64 1.12 -9.05
N VAL A 516 1.66 0.46 -8.43
CA VAL A 516 0.57 -0.22 -9.14
C VAL A 516 -0.28 0.80 -9.91
N ALA A 517 -0.68 1.90 -9.27
CA ALA A 517 -1.47 2.95 -9.93
C ALA A 517 -0.72 3.57 -11.14
N PHE A 518 0.58 3.82 -11.00
CA PHE A 518 1.40 4.34 -12.10
C PHE A 518 1.50 3.36 -13.27
N TYR A 519 1.75 2.10 -12.97
CA TYR A 519 1.81 1.07 -13.99
C TYR A 519 0.48 0.91 -14.75
N LEU A 520 -0.65 0.93 -14.04
CA LEU A 520 -1.96 0.84 -14.68
C LEU A 520 -2.24 2.01 -15.62
N TYR A 521 -1.81 3.22 -15.23
CA TYR A 521 -1.94 4.39 -16.10
C TYR A 521 -1.09 4.27 -17.36
N GLU A 522 0.15 3.78 -17.23
CA GLU A 522 1.03 3.53 -18.37
C GLU A 522 0.49 2.43 -19.28
N LEU A 523 0.05 1.28 -18.73
CA LEU A 523 -0.54 0.18 -19.49
C LEU A 523 -1.79 0.64 -20.26
N ALA A 524 -2.66 1.42 -19.61
CA ALA A 524 -3.83 2.02 -20.28
C ALA A 524 -3.40 2.94 -21.41
N GLY A 525 -2.33 3.72 -21.23
CA GLY A 525 -1.75 4.59 -22.25
C GLY A 525 -1.29 3.82 -23.49
N ASP A 526 -0.54 2.74 -23.29
CA ASP A 526 -0.04 1.89 -24.37
C ASP A 526 -1.20 1.20 -25.12
N PHE A 527 -2.22 0.73 -24.40
CA PHE A 527 -3.41 0.16 -25.01
C PHE A 527 -4.20 1.19 -25.85
N HIS A 528 -4.40 2.40 -25.33
CA HIS A 528 -5.06 3.47 -26.07
C HIS A 528 -4.25 3.91 -27.30
N ALA A 529 -2.92 3.88 -27.21
CA ALA A 529 -2.05 4.17 -28.36
C ALA A 529 -2.23 3.12 -29.46
N LEU A 530 -2.23 1.82 -29.12
CA LEU A 530 -2.51 0.76 -30.09
C LEU A 530 -3.91 0.90 -30.72
N TRP A 531 -4.93 1.17 -29.87
CA TRP A 531 -6.29 1.39 -30.34
C TRP A 531 -6.37 2.50 -31.37
N ASN A 532 -5.74 3.64 -31.10
CA ASN A 532 -5.75 4.80 -31.99
C ASN A 532 -4.98 4.53 -33.28
N LYS A 533 -3.88 3.78 -33.23
CA LYS A 533 -3.13 3.34 -34.42
C LYS A 533 -4.00 2.54 -35.41
N GLY A 534 -4.95 1.75 -34.92
CA GLY A 534 -5.91 1.03 -35.73
C GLY A 534 -6.84 1.94 -36.59
N ASN A 535 -6.90 3.26 -36.33
CA ASN A 535 -7.60 4.21 -37.20
C ASN A 535 -6.80 4.48 -38.47
N ASP A 536 -5.48 4.57 -38.38
CA ASP A 536 -4.57 4.88 -39.50
C ASP A 536 -4.11 3.61 -40.20
N GLU A 537 -3.94 2.52 -39.45
CA GLU A 537 -3.48 1.21 -39.90
C GLU A 537 -4.60 0.16 -39.69
N PRO A 538 -5.49 -0.08 -40.69
CA PRO A 538 -6.63 -0.99 -40.53
C PRO A 538 -6.27 -2.39 -40.07
N GLY A 539 -5.08 -2.91 -40.41
CA GLY A 539 -4.55 -4.18 -39.95
C GLY A 539 -4.39 -4.28 -38.41
N LEU A 540 -4.34 -3.14 -37.71
CA LEU A 540 -4.25 -3.10 -36.22
C LEU A 540 -5.61 -2.98 -35.53
N ARG A 541 -6.73 -2.90 -36.25
CA ARG A 541 -8.06 -2.94 -35.62
C ARG A 541 -8.30 -4.27 -34.95
N PHE A 542 -8.96 -4.25 -33.81
CA PHE A 542 -9.27 -5.46 -33.04
C PHE A 542 -10.28 -6.38 -33.74
N LEU A 543 -11.13 -5.84 -34.61
CA LEU A 543 -12.04 -6.61 -35.44
C LEU A 543 -11.64 -6.44 -36.91
N GLN A 544 -11.37 -7.59 -37.56
CA GLN A 544 -11.05 -7.71 -38.98
C GLN A 544 -12.24 -8.41 -39.66
N GLU A 545 -12.96 -7.72 -40.54
CA GLU A 545 -14.21 -8.22 -41.15
C GLU A 545 -14.00 -9.53 -41.92
N ASP A 546 -12.88 -9.64 -42.63
CA ASP A 546 -12.58 -10.77 -43.50
C ASP A 546 -11.63 -11.82 -42.87
N ASP A 547 -11.16 -11.60 -41.63
CA ASP A 547 -10.25 -12.52 -40.92
C ASP A 547 -10.64 -12.70 -39.43
N PRO A 548 -11.62 -13.58 -39.16
CA PRO A 548 -12.02 -13.89 -37.77
C PRO A 548 -10.90 -14.45 -36.89
N ALA A 549 -9.93 -15.18 -37.48
CA ALA A 549 -8.83 -15.75 -36.73
C ALA A 549 -7.87 -14.65 -36.23
N THR A 550 -7.54 -13.66 -37.06
CA THR A 550 -6.77 -12.49 -36.66
C THR A 550 -7.55 -11.63 -35.67
N SER A 551 -8.87 -11.45 -35.83
CA SER A 551 -9.72 -10.80 -34.84
C SER A 551 -9.63 -11.49 -33.49
N GLN A 552 -9.72 -12.81 -33.45
CA GLN A 552 -9.64 -13.59 -32.21
C GLN A 552 -8.28 -13.40 -31.49
N SER A 553 -7.17 -13.41 -32.24
CA SER A 553 -5.83 -13.15 -31.65
C SER A 553 -5.72 -11.74 -31.07
N LYS A 554 -6.25 -10.72 -31.76
CA LYS A 554 -6.26 -9.32 -31.26
C LYS A 554 -7.20 -9.13 -30.06
N LEU A 555 -8.32 -9.84 -30.02
CA LEU A 555 -9.22 -9.84 -28.86
C LEU A 555 -8.57 -10.56 -27.66
N ALA A 556 -7.77 -11.59 -27.91
CA ALA A 556 -6.97 -12.25 -26.86
C ALA A 556 -5.96 -11.28 -26.22
N LEU A 557 -5.25 -10.47 -27.04
CA LEU A 557 -4.39 -9.37 -26.58
C LEU A 557 -5.20 -8.36 -25.75
N ALA A 558 -6.33 -7.88 -26.26
CA ALA A 558 -7.16 -6.92 -25.55
C ALA A 558 -7.65 -7.47 -24.20
N ARG A 559 -8.11 -8.73 -24.19
CA ARG A 559 -8.53 -9.42 -22.95
C ARG A 559 -7.38 -9.53 -21.94
N ALA A 560 -6.16 -9.85 -22.39
CA ALA A 560 -4.99 -9.91 -21.53
C ALA A 560 -4.71 -8.54 -20.85
N VAL A 561 -4.82 -7.44 -21.58
CA VAL A 561 -4.71 -6.09 -21.02
C VAL A 561 -5.79 -5.85 -19.95
N ALA A 562 -7.06 -6.16 -20.22
CA ALA A 562 -8.14 -6.00 -19.26
C ALA A 562 -7.94 -6.85 -17.99
N VAL A 563 -7.42 -8.07 -18.12
CA VAL A 563 -7.11 -8.96 -16.99
C VAL A 563 -6.07 -8.34 -16.06
N VAL A 564 -4.98 -7.79 -16.60
CA VAL A 564 -3.92 -7.17 -15.77
C VAL A 564 -4.40 -5.85 -15.17
N ILE A 565 -5.20 -5.06 -15.90
CA ILE A 565 -5.86 -3.87 -15.34
C ILE A 565 -6.74 -4.28 -14.16
N SER A 566 -7.58 -5.32 -14.31
CA SER A 566 -8.45 -5.81 -13.24
C SER A 566 -7.66 -6.31 -12.03
N ALA A 567 -6.56 -7.04 -12.25
CA ALA A 567 -5.68 -7.50 -11.16
C ALA A 567 -5.08 -6.32 -10.38
N GLY A 568 -4.58 -5.31 -11.07
CA GLY A 568 -4.01 -4.12 -10.46
C GLY A 568 -5.05 -3.26 -9.74
N LEU A 569 -6.21 -3.03 -10.35
CA LEU A 569 -7.33 -2.33 -9.70
C LEU A 569 -7.78 -3.07 -8.45
N GLY A 570 -7.85 -4.41 -8.48
CA GLY A 570 -8.17 -5.25 -7.31
C GLY A 570 -7.19 -5.05 -6.15
N ILE A 571 -5.88 -4.93 -6.41
CA ILE A 571 -4.88 -4.60 -5.38
C ILE A 571 -5.16 -3.22 -4.77
N LEU A 572 -5.56 -2.25 -5.59
CA LEU A 572 -5.91 -0.91 -5.13
C LEU A 572 -7.30 -0.84 -4.46
N GLY A 573 -8.08 -1.94 -4.49
CA GLY A 573 -9.45 -2.00 -4.00
C GLY A 573 -10.41 -1.15 -4.83
N VAL A 574 -10.18 -1.09 -6.14
CA VAL A 574 -10.97 -0.35 -7.13
C VAL A 574 -11.70 -1.34 -8.03
N THR A 575 -12.98 -1.15 -8.25
CA THR A 575 -13.78 -2.03 -9.10
C THR A 575 -13.57 -1.68 -10.58
N PRO A 576 -13.19 -2.64 -11.45
CA PRO A 576 -13.08 -2.40 -12.90
C PRO A 576 -14.44 -2.03 -13.51
N ALA A 577 -14.49 -0.99 -14.33
CA ALA A 577 -15.71 -0.59 -15.02
C ALA A 577 -15.88 -1.39 -16.33
N ASP A 578 -16.98 -2.11 -16.46
CA ASP A 578 -17.32 -2.83 -17.72
C ASP A 578 -17.91 -1.91 -18.78
N GLU A 579 -18.52 -0.81 -18.36
CA GLU A 579 -19.10 0.24 -19.21
C GLU A 579 -18.86 1.60 -18.59
N MET A 580 -18.63 2.58 -19.44
CA MET A 580 -18.58 3.99 -19.06
C MET A 580 -19.61 4.75 -19.89
N ARG A 581 -20.53 5.42 -19.23
CA ARG A 581 -21.63 6.20 -19.85
C ARG A 581 -21.35 7.69 -19.76
#